data_576495a339518a125aaf115484a9a0c3
#
_entry.id   576495a339518a125aaf115484a9a0c3
#
_cell.length_a   1.000
_cell.length_b   1.000
_cell.length_c   1.000
_cell.angle_alpha   90.00
_cell.angle_beta   90.00
_cell.angle_gamma   90.00
#
_symmetry.space_group_name_H-M   'P 1'
#
loop_
_entity.id
_entity.type
_entity.pdbx_description
1 polymer ?
#
loop_
_entity_poly.entity_id
_entity_poly.type
_entity_poly.pdbx_seq_one_letter_code
_entity_poly.pdbx_strand_id
1 'polypeptide(L)'
;KKETKIDRLYHIDWIPAMYLIDPNGKIVLGTVEIEKLRATLEGLKTKLKMSSADVMPAYVGGNEAMEQYLKEHQLYTLQTRKMRVEAKVEVLFSVEMDGAITGARVLNVTGLKANSPKFDKLSKDKQNEVIAAANEHFRKEAIRLVEHMPKWTPALKKNRPVKETTTIVGEFNPYYKGPKK
;
A
#
# COMPACT_ATOMS: atom_id res chain seq x y z
N LYS A 1 17.56 -18.11 -30.70
CA LYS A 1 16.35 -17.96 -29.91
C LYS A 1 15.18 -17.72 -30.85
N LYS A 2 14.08 -18.52 -30.78
CA LYS A 2 12.91 -18.27 -31.61
C LYS A 2 12.16 -17.08 -31.04
N GLU A 3 12.03 -16.04 -31.85
CA GLU A 3 11.24 -14.84 -31.54
C GLU A 3 9.76 -15.22 -31.37
N THR A 4 9.15 -14.84 -30.26
CA THR A 4 7.74 -15.13 -29.98
C THR A 4 6.83 -14.04 -30.57
N LYS A 5 5.51 -14.32 -30.67
CA LYS A 5 4.52 -13.32 -31.10
C LYS A 5 4.49 -12.10 -30.16
N ILE A 6 4.79 -12.32 -28.88
CA ILE A 6 4.87 -11.28 -27.86
C ILE A 6 6.10 -10.41 -28.09
N ASP A 7 7.27 -10.99 -28.39
CA ASP A 7 8.50 -10.23 -28.65
C ASP A 7 8.30 -9.23 -29.79
N ARG A 8 7.56 -9.62 -30.85
CA ARG A 8 7.25 -8.73 -31.98
C ARG A 8 6.24 -7.64 -31.66
N LEU A 9 5.20 -7.96 -30.88
CA LEU A 9 4.16 -6.99 -30.51
C LEU A 9 4.69 -5.88 -29.60
N TYR A 10 5.66 -6.18 -28.76
CA TYR A 10 6.21 -5.25 -27.77
C TYR A 10 7.65 -4.81 -28.09
N HIS A 11 8.19 -5.19 -29.26
CA HIS A 11 9.58 -4.91 -29.68
C HIS A 11 10.59 -5.29 -28.57
N ILE A 12 10.46 -6.52 -28.05
CA ILE A 12 11.32 -7.01 -26.98
C ILE A 12 12.60 -7.57 -27.60
N ASP A 13 13.60 -6.73 -27.75
CA ASP A 13 14.91 -7.12 -28.29
C ASP A 13 15.83 -7.70 -27.19
N TRP A 14 15.55 -7.35 -25.92
CA TRP A 14 16.31 -7.76 -24.76
C TRP A 14 15.44 -8.08 -23.53
N ILE A 15 15.89 -9.06 -22.74
CA ILE A 15 15.29 -9.40 -21.44
C ILE A 15 16.37 -9.22 -20.37
N PRO A 16 16.08 -8.53 -19.25
CA PRO A 16 14.78 -7.99 -18.82
C PRO A 16 14.47 -6.63 -19.43
N ALA A 17 13.25 -6.45 -19.95
CA ALA A 17 12.71 -5.16 -20.36
C ALA A 17 11.70 -4.66 -19.32
N MET A 18 11.75 -3.37 -19.00
CA MET A 18 10.83 -2.71 -18.08
C MET A 18 9.90 -1.79 -18.86
N TYR A 19 8.59 -1.88 -18.57
CA TYR A 19 7.58 -1.03 -19.18
C TYR A 19 6.84 -0.23 -18.13
N LEU A 20 6.76 1.08 -18.33
CA LEU A 20 5.86 1.95 -17.59
C LEU A 20 4.58 2.12 -18.41
N ILE A 21 3.46 1.71 -17.87
CA ILE A 21 2.15 1.72 -18.52
C ILE A 21 1.24 2.68 -17.76
N ASP A 22 0.54 3.55 -18.49
CA ASP A 22 -0.42 4.46 -17.89
C ASP A 22 -1.74 3.74 -17.48
N PRO A 23 -2.64 4.40 -16.73
CA PRO A 23 -3.92 3.80 -16.34
C PRO A 23 -4.84 3.40 -17.51
N ASN A 24 -4.59 3.90 -18.73
CA ASN A 24 -5.34 3.57 -19.93
C ASN A 24 -4.73 2.39 -20.70
N GLY A 25 -3.67 1.77 -20.16
CA GLY A 25 -2.99 0.65 -20.78
C GLY A 25 -1.96 1.03 -21.84
N LYS A 26 -1.63 2.33 -22.00
CA LYS A 26 -0.65 2.81 -22.96
C LYS A 26 0.76 2.74 -22.38
N ILE A 27 1.72 2.22 -23.14
CA ILE A 27 3.14 2.22 -22.76
C ILE A 27 3.66 3.65 -22.82
N VAL A 28 4.13 4.16 -21.67
CA VAL A 28 4.72 5.50 -21.53
C VAL A 28 6.23 5.45 -21.69
N LEU A 29 6.85 4.35 -21.27
CA LEU A 29 8.27 4.09 -21.39
C LEU A 29 8.52 2.59 -21.51
N GLY A 30 9.36 2.19 -22.45
CA GLY A 30 9.99 0.86 -22.50
C GLY A 30 11.51 1.04 -22.39
N THR A 31 12.15 0.40 -21.43
CA THR A 31 13.59 0.52 -21.21
C THR A 31 14.18 -0.69 -20.52
N VAL A 32 15.46 -0.94 -20.75
CA VAL A 32 16.28 -1.89 -19.97
C VAL A 32 17.15 -1.17 -18.92
N GLU A 33 17.12 0.16 -18.92
CA GLU A 33 17.95 1.01 -18.06
C GLU A 33 17.16 1.47 -16.83
N ILE A 34 17.58 1.03 -15.65
CA ILE A 34 16.94 1.41 -14.37
C ILE A 34 16.98 2.93 -14.16
N GLU A 35 18.07 3.58 -14.52
CA GLU A 35 18.23 5.03 -14.33
C GLU A 35 17.26 5.83 -15.19
N LYS A 36 16.98 5.37 -16.42
CA LYS A 36 16.01 6.00 -17.30
C LYS A 36 14.58 5.83 -16.77
N LEU A 37 14.27 4.67 -16.21
CA LEU A 37 12.99 4.45 -15.54
C LEU A 37 12.84 5.36 -14.32
N ARG A 38 13.88 5.48 -13.48
CA ARG A 38 13.88 6.38 -12.31
C ARG A 38 13.69 7.83 -12.72
N ALA A 39 14.44 8.32 -13.69
CA ALA A 39 14.32 9.70 -14.18
C ALA A 39 12.90 10.00 -14.70
N THR A 40 12.29 9.06 -15.45
CA THR A 40 10.91 9.21 -15.91
C THR A 40 9.91 9.25 -14.77
N LEU A 41 10.04 8.36 -13.77
CA LEU A 41 9.20 8.34 -12.59
C LEU A 41 9.34 9.62 -11.74
N GLU A 42 10.57 10.13 -11.57
CA GLU A 42 10.79 11.41 -10.86
C GLU A 42 10.19 12.59 -11.63
N GLY A 43 10.30 12.61 -12.95
CA GLY A 43 9.65 13.61 -13.79
C GLY A 43 8.12 13.57 -13.69
N LEU A 44 7.53 12.37 -13.61
CA LEU A 44 6.11 12.19 -13.40
C LEU A 44 5.69 12.62 -11.99
N LYS A 45 6.47 12.28 -10.96
CA LYS A 45 6.24 12.75 -9.58
C LYS A 45 6.27 14.28 -9.49
N THR A 46 7.21 14.92 -10.18
CA THR A 46 7.32 16.38 -10.22
C THR A 46 6.09 17.01 -10.89
N LYS A 47 5.61 16.43 -11.99
CA LYS A 47 4.37 16.86 -12.66
C LYS A 47 3.13 16.66 -11.78
N LEU A 48 3.06 15.55 -11.06
CA LEU A 48 1.99 15.26 -10.09
C LEU A 48 2.05 16.22 -8.89
N LYS A 49 3.27 16.55 -8.40
CA LYS A 49 3.44 17.56 -7.32
C LYS A 49 3.00 18.96 -7.73
N MET A 50 3.09 19.32 -9.00
CA MET A 50 2.58 20.63 -9.49
C MET A 50 1.05 20.73 -9.43
N SER A 51 0.32 19.61 -9.32
CA SER A 51 -1.11 19.59 -9.06
C SER A 51 -1.46 19.39 -7.58
N SER A 52 -0.46 19.18 -6.71
CA SER A 52 -0.67 18.92 -5.29
C SER A 52 -1.07 20.17 -4.52
N ALA A 53 -1.71 19.95 -3.39
CA ALA A 53 -2.09 20.99 -2.43
C ALA A 53 -0.85 21.68 -1.81
N ASP A 54 -1.03 22.92 -1.35
CA ASP A 54 -0.01 23.66 -0.60
C ASP A 54 0.18 23.06 0.80
N VAL A 55 -0.90 22.48 1.36
CA VAL A 55 -0.94 21.76 2.63
C VAL A 55 -1.54 20.38 2.39
N MET A 56 -0.83 19.34 2.77
CA MET A 56 -1.29 17.96 2.62
C MET A 56 -2.38 17.62 3.64
N PRO A 57 -3.26 16.65 3.35
CA PRO A 57 -4.26 16.21 4.30
C PRO A 57 -3.58 15.57 5.52
N ALA A 58 -4.19 15.73 6.70
CA ALA A 58 -3.63 15.22 7.94
C ALA A 58 -4.70 14.54 8.81
N TYR A 59 -4.31 13.48 9.50
CA TYR A 59 -5.15 12.85 10.52
C TYR A 59 -5.35 13.82 11.69
N VAL A 60 -6.57 13.90 12.22
CA VAL A 60 -6.87 14.75 13.39
C VAL A 60 -6.13 14.21 14.61
N GLY A 61 -5.27 15.03 15.20
CA GLY A 61 -4.36 14.61 16.27
C GLY A 61 -2.97 14.16 15.80
N GLY A 62 -2.71 14.22 14.46
CA GLY A 62 -1.40 13.94 13.87
C GLY A 62 -1.07 12.46 13.74
N ASN A 63 0.19 12.17 13.39
CA ASN A 63 0.64 10.82 13.09
C ASN A 63 0.59 9.89 14.31
N GLU A 64 0.90 10.39 15.50
CA GLU A 64 0.86 9.59 16.73
C GLU A 64 -0.56 9.09 17.03
N ALA A 65 -1.56 9.97 16.92
CA ALA A 65 -2.96 9.60 17.12
C ALA A 65 -3.44 8.61 16.04
N MET A 66 -2.98 8.77 14.80
CA MET A 66 -3.27 7.83 13.72
C MET A 66 -2.67 6.44 13.99
N GLU A 67 -1.41 6.38 14.40
CA GLU A 67 -0.76 5.11 14.76
C GLU A 67 -1.45 4.43 15.93
N GLN A 68 -1.86 5.20 16.95
CA GLN A 68 -2.62 4.67 18.07
C GLN A 68 -3.96 4.12 17.60
N TYR A 69 -4.70 4.87 16.79
CA TYR A 69 -5.96 4.41 16.21
C TYR A 69 -5.79 3.08 15.46
N LEU A 70 -4.79 2.99 14.58
CA LEU A 70 -4.50 1.77 13.84
C LEU A 70 -4.24 0.58 14.77
N LYS A 71 -3.38 0.77 15.78
CA LYS A 71 -3.03 -0.27 16.75
C LYS A 71 -4.21 -0.74 17.59
N GLU A 72 -5.09 0.17 18.00
CA GLU A 72 -6.24 -0.14 18.86
C GLU A 72 -7.37 -0.84 18.11
N HIS A 73 -7.55 -0.53 16.82
CA HIS A 73 -8.69 -1.02 16.03
C HIS A 73 -8.34 -2.19 15.11
N GLN A 74 -7.08 -2.64 15.09
CA GLN A 74 -6.66 -3.81 14.29
C GLN A 74 -7.32 -5.10 14.76
N LEU A 75 -7.91 -5.82 13.83
CA LEU A 75 -8.46 -7.16 14.06
C LEU A 75 -7.51 -8.22 13.50
N TYR A 76 -7.42 -9.32 14.23
CA TYR A 76 -6.62 -10.47 13.84
C TYR A 76 -7.46 -11.72 13.84
N THR A 77 -7.31 -12.58 12.85
CA THR A 77 -7.88 -13.93 12.91
C THR A 77 -7.18 -14.75 13.99
N LEU A 78 -7.87 -15.80 14.48
CA LEU A 78 -7.24 -16.74 15.42
C LEU A 78 -5.96 -17.35 14.86
N GLN A 79 -5.94 -17.60 13.54
CA GLN A 79 -4.80 -18.19 12.85
C GLN A 79 -3.62 -17.22 12.78
N THR A 80 -3.84 -15.96 12.38
CA THR A 80 -2.77 -14.95 12.32
C THR A 80 -2.16 -14.71 13.70
N ARG A 81 -2.99 -14.68 14.76
CA ARG A 81 -2.50 -14.58 16.15
C ARG A 81 -1.69 -15.81 16.56
N LYS A 82 -2.21 -17.03 16.35
CA LYS A 82 -1.52 -18.28 16.75
C LYS A 82 -0.19 -18.47 16.03
N MET A 83 -0.13 -18.09 14.76
CA MET A 83 1.08 -18.23 13.94
C MET A 83 1.98 -16.99 14.03
N ARG A 84 1.56 -15.95 14.75
CA ARG A 84 2.29 -14.70 14.93
C ARG A 84 2.71 -14.09 13.60
N VAL A 85 1.73 -13.97 12.69
CA VAL A 85 1.98 -13.37 11.38
C VAL A 85 1.98 -11.86 11.49
N GLU A 86 3.01 -11.22 10.98
CA GLU A 86 3.17 -9.78 10.92
C GLU A 86 3.33 -9.30 9.49
N ALA A 87 2.98 -8.04 9.23
CA ALA A 87 3.15 -7.39 7.93
C ALA A 87 3.07 -5.87 8.07
N LYS A 88 3.53 -5.17 7.03
CA LYS A 88 3.25 -3.75 6.79
C LYS A 88 2.40 -3.64 5.53
N VAL A 89 1.28 -2.94 5.63
CA VAL A 89 0.35 -2.74 4.52
C VAL A 89 0.27 -1.26 4.18
N GLU A 90 0.63 -0.93 2.95
CA GLU A 90 0.52 0.42 2.42
C GLU A 90 -0.85 0.59 1.74
N VAL A 91 -1.60 1.59 2.18
CA VAL A 91 -2.95 1.91 1.68
C VAL A 91 -2.96 3.31 1.09
N LEU A 92 -3.44 3.42 -0.14
CA LEU A 92 -3.74 4.68 -0.82
C LEU A 92 -5.23 4.99 -0.68
N PHE A 93 -5.56 6.24 -0.42
CA PHE A 93 -6.93 6.74 -0.36
C PHE A 93 -6.99 8.23 -0.69
N SER A 94 -8.18 8.73 -0.96
CA SER A 94 -8.43 10.17 -1.14
C SER A 94 -9.09 10.74 0.11
N VAL A 95 -8.67 11.95 0.47
CA VAL A 95 -9.34 12.78 1.46
C VAL A 95 -10.14 13.85 0.71
N GLU A 96 -11.45 13.84 0.89
CA GLU A 96 -12.37 14.78 0.26
C GLU A 96 -12.28 16.18 0.90
N MET A 97 -12.90 17.18 0.30
CA MET A 97 -12.88 18.56 0.79
C MET A 97 -13.50 18.72 2.19
N ASP A 98 -14.39 17.81 2.59
CA ASP A 98 -15.03 17.77 3.92
C ASP A 98 -14.28 16.87 4.91
N GLY A 99 -13.13 16.31 4.51
CA GLY A 99 -12.31 15.40 5.30
C GLY A 99 -12.73 13.93 5.25
N ALA A 100 -13.78 13.58 4.50
CA ALA A 100 -14.19 12.19 4.34
C ALA A 100 -13.16 11.39 3.52
N ILE A 101 -13.04 10.11 3.84
CA ILE A 101 -12.13 9.19 3.13
C ILE A 101 -12.89 8.44 2.04
N THR A 102 -12.29 8.33 0.86
CA THR A 102 -12.85 7.58 -0.28
C THR A 102 -11.77 6.83 -1.04
N GLY A 103 -12.17 5.76 -1.73
CA GLY A 103 -11.31 5.05 -2.68
C GLY A 103 -10.11 4.35 -2.06
N ALA A 104 -10.23 3.85 -0.84
CA ALA A 104 -9.17 3.13 -0.16
C ALA A 104 -8.80 1.84 -0.93
N ARG A 105 -7.50 1.67 -1.19
CA ARG A 105 -6.95 0.47 -1.83
C ARG A 105 -5.55 0.17 -1.36
N VAL A 106 -5.22 -1.11 -1.25
CA VAL A 106 -3.87 -1.54 -0.90
C VAL A 106 -2.94 -1.40 -2.10
N LEU A 107 -1.85 -0.67 -1.91
CA LEU A 107 -0.76 -0.58 -2.88
C LEU A 107 0.21 -1.75 -2.72
N ASN A 108 0.65 -1.99 -1.49
CA ASN A 108 1.69 -2.97 -1.22
C ASN A 108 1.51 -3.67 0.13
N VAL A 109 2.06 -4.89 0.24
CA VAL A 109 2.21 -5.62 1.50
C VAL A 109 3.66 -6.08 1.59
N THR A 110 4.35 -5.65 2.64
CA THR A 110 5.76 -5.97 2.86
C THR A 110 5.98 -6.61 4.23
N GLY A 111 7.11 -7.27 4.43
CA GLY A 111 7.47 -7.86 5.71
C GLY A 111 6.52 -8.97 6.18
N LEU A 112 5.74 -9.56 5.28
CA LEU A 112 4.81 -10.64 5.60
C LEU A 112 5.59 -11.89 6.02
N LYS A 113 5.53 -12.23 7.30
CA LYS A 113 6.21 -13.39 7.87
C LYS A 113 5.50 -13.90 9.11
N ALA A 114 5.70 -15.17 9.43
CA ALA A 114 5.22 -15.78 10.66
C ALA A 114 6.38 -16.04 11.62
N ASN A 115 6.19 -15.73 12.90
CA ASN A 115 7.21 -15.82 13.94
C ASN A 115 6.77 -16.79 15.06
N SER A 116 6.38 -18.02 14.70
CA SER A 116 5.87 -19.00 15.68
C SER A 116 6.50 -20.38 15.46
N PRO A 117 7.02 -21.02 16.52
CA PRO A 117 7.49 -22.42 16.44
C PRO A 117 6.42 -23.40 15.94
N LYS A 118 5.14 -23.05 16.08
CA LYS A 118 4.04 -23.85 15.53
C LYS A 118 3.96 -23.73 14.00
N PHE A 119 4.30 -22.57 13.46
CA PHE A 119 4.37 -22.35 12.02
C PHE A 119 5.54 -23.15 11.41
N ASP A 120 6.70 -23.14 12.08
CA ASP A 120 7.90 -23.83 11.59
C ASP A 120 7.71 -25.37 11.48
N LYS A 121 6.81 -25.93 12.30
CA LYS A 121 6.46 -27.36 12.28
C LYS A 121 5.44 -27.73 11.19
N LEU A 122 4.88 -26.80 10.47
CA LEU A 122 3.95 -27.06 9.38
C LEU A 122 4.72 -27.52 8.13
N SER A 123 4.03 -28.31 7.29
CA SER A 123 4.53 -28.59 5.93
C SER A 123 4.59 -27.29 5.12
N LYS A 124 5.42 -27.26 4.09
CA LYS A 124 5.57 -26.07 3.20
C LYS A 124 4.24 -25.61 2.62
N ASP A 125 3.40 -26.55 2.18
CA ASP A 125 2.07 -26.21 1.62
C ASP A 125 1.20 -25.52 2.65
N LYS A 126 1.16 -26.04 3.89
CA LYS A 126 0.41 -25.40 4.98
C LYS A 126 1.01 -24.07 5.42
N GLN A 127 2.32 -23.90 5.36
CA GLN A 127 2.96 -22.60 5.59
C GLN A 127 2.50 -21.60 4.54
N ASN A 128 2.50 -21.97 3.26
CA ASN A 128 2.05 -21.12 2.16
C ASN A 128 0.56 -20.75 2.30
N GLU A 129 -0.30 -21.69 2.66
CA GLU A 129 -1.72 -21.44 2.94
C GLU A 129 -1.91 -20.41 4.07
N VAL A 130 -1.18 -20.56 5.18
CA VAL A 130 -1.25 -19.62 6.32
C VAL A 130 -0.82 -18.22 5.90
N ILE A 131 0.28 -18.09 5.16
CA ILE A 131 0.78 -16.80 4.67
C ILE A 131 -0.19 -16.17 3.67
N ALA A 132 -0.74 -16.95 2.74
CA ALA A 132 -1.72 -16.46 1.77
C ALA A 132 -3.00 -15.96 2.45
N ALA A 133 -3.54 -16.73 3.40
CA ALA A 133 -4.71 -16.34 4.18
C ALA A 133 -4.46 -15.09 5.03
N ALA A 134 -3.27 -14.97 5.63
CA ALA A 134 -2.88 -13.78 6.38
C ALA A 134 -2.76 -12.54 5.48
N ASN A 135 -2.17 -12.67 4.30
CA ASN A 135 -2.07 -11.60 3.32
C ASN A 135 -3.45 -11.06 2.93
N GLU A 136 -4.36 -11.96 2.58
CA GLU A 136 -5.74 -11.60 2.21
C GLU A 136 -6.46 -10.91 3.38
N HIS A 137 -6.32 -11.44 4.59
CA HIS A 137 -6.89 -10.83 5.78
C HIS A 137 -6.36 -9.43 6.04
N PHE A 138 -5.03 -9.23 6.03
CA PHE A 138 -4.43 -7.93 6.31
C PHE A 138 -4.76 -6.88 5.24
N ARG A 139 -4.89 -7.29 3.98
CA ARG A 139 -5.36 -6.39 2.91
C ARG A 139 -6.78 -5.87 3.15
N LYS A 140 -7.71 -6.77 3.49
CA LYS A 140 -9.09 -6.40 3.80
C LYS A 140 -9.18 -5.55 5.05
N GLU A 141 -8.45 -5.94 6.09
CA GLU A 141 -8.45 -5.24 7.38
C GLU A 141 -7.85 -3.83 7.26
N ALA A 142 -6.78 -3.66 6.49
CA ALA A 142 -6.18 -2.35 6.26
C ALA A 142 -7.14 -1.39 5.54
N ILE A 143 -7.89 -1.87 4.54
CA ILE A 143 -8.95 -1.07 3.89
C ILE A 143 -10.03 -0.71 4.89
N ARG A 144 -10.55 -1.69 5.65
CA ARG A 144 -11.57 -1.47 6.67
C ARG A 144 -11.13 -0.40 7.69
N LEU A 145 -9.91 -0.49 8.19
CA LEU A 145 -9.37 0.47 9.15
C LEU A 145 -9.38 1.89 8.58
N VAL A 146 -8.91 2.07 7.35
CA VAL A 146 -8.86 3.37 6.68
C VAL A 146 -10.27 3.92 6.45
N GLU A 147 -11.21 3.12 5.97
CA GLU A 147 -12.58 3.54 5.69
C GLU A 147 -13.37 3.93 6.95
N HIS A 148 -12.96 3.40 8.12
CA HIS A 148 -13.60 3.71 9.41
C HIS A 148 -12.85 4.77 10.23
N MET A 149 -11.81 5.39 9.68
CA MET A 149 -11.14 6.52 10.35
C MET A 149 -12.08 7.70 10.52
N PRO A 150 -11.91 8.48 11.58
CA PRO A 150 -12.59 9.77 11.68
C PRO A 150 -12.21 10.67 10.51
N LYS A 151 -13.01 11.73 10.27
CA LYS A 151 -12.69 12.72 9.23
C LYS A 151 -11.31 13.30 9.44
N TRP A 152 -10.58 13.43 8.35
CA TRP A 152 -9.27 14.05 8.29
C TRP A 152 -9.38 15.57 8.12
N THR A 153 -8.33 16.29 8.46
CA THR A 153 -8.15 17.67 7.99
C THR A 153 -7.88 17.62 6.49
N PRO A 154 -8.70 18.26 5.65
CA PRO A 154 -8.51 18.20 4.20
C PRO A 154 -7.25 18.95 3.76
N ALA A 155 -6.75 18.61 2.59
CA ALA A 155 -5.70 19.34 1.93
C ALA A 155 -6.14 20.77 1.58
N LEU A 156 -5.21 21.71 1.57
CA LEU A 156 -5.49 23.10 1.18
C LEU A 156 -4.69 23.51 -0.05
N LYS A 157 -5.34 24.21 -0.96
CA LYS A 157 -4.72 24.91 -2.09
C LYS A 157 -5.20 26.36 -2.11
N LYS A 158 -4.28 27.31 -2.00
CA LYS A 158 -4.60 28.75 -1.86
C LYS A 158 -5.64 28.99 -0.75
N ASN A 159 -5.44 28.36 0.40
CA ASN A 159 -6.32 28.42 1.57
C ASN A 159 -7.76 27.89 1.35
N ARG A 160 -8.00 27.09 0.31
CA ARG A 160 -9.30 26.44 0.05
C ARG A 160 -9.16 24.94 0.16
N PRO A 161 -10.10 24.24 0.82
CA PRO A 161 -10.09 22.78 0.88
C PRO A 161 -10.14 22.19 -0.54
N VAL A 162 -9.29 21.18 -0.77
CA VAL A 162 -9.26 20.44 -2.02
C VAL A 162 -9.19 18.95 -1.72
N LYS A 163 -9.75 18.14 -2.63
CA LYS A 163 -9.56 16.69 -2.61
C LYS A 163 -8.10 16.38 -2.92
N GLU A 164 -7.49 15.53 -2.10
CA GLU A 164 -6.11 15.09 -2.31
C GLU A 164 -5.96 13.61 -1.96
N THR A 165 -5.02 12.96 -2.63
CA THR A 165 -4.72 11.53 -2.43
C THR A 165 -3.48 11.40 -1.55
N THR A 166 -3.54 10.49 -0.58
CA THR A 166 -2.44 10.23 0.34
C THR A 166 -2.27 8.73 0.60
N THR A 167 -1.17 8.37 1.23
CA THR A 167 -0.88 6.99 1.64
C THR A 167 -0.56 6.92 3.12
N ILE A 168 -0.91 5.79 3.72
CA ILE A 168 -0.45 5.43 5.06
C ILE A 168 0.11 4.02 5.05
N VAL A 169 0.96 3.70 6.03
CA VAL A 169 1.46 2.35 6.27
C VAL A 169 0.91 1.87 7.61
N GLY A 170 0.06 0.85 7.56
CA GLY A 170 -0.42 0.15 8.75
C GLY A 170 0.52 -1.01 9.10
N GLU A 171 1.04 -1.02 10.33
CA GLU A 171 1.84 -2.14 10.83
C GLU A 171 0.94 -3.14 11.55
N PHE A 172 0.88 -4.37 11.05
CA PHE A 172 0.22 -5.50 11.71
C PHE A 172 1.25 -6.26 12.54
N ASN A 173 1.13 -6.14 13.86
CA ASN A 173 2.01 -6.81 14.81
C ASN A 173 1.19 -7.57 15.86
N PRO A 174 1.24 -8.91 15.88
CA PRO A 174 0.46 -9.73 16.81
C PRO A 174 0.89 -9.60 18.28
N TYR A 175 1.99 -8.92 18.55
CA TYR A 175 2.50 -8.67 19.90
C TYR A 175 1.98 -7.35 20.52
N TYR A 176 1.28 -6.55 19.75
CA TYR A 176 0.70 -5.33 20.29
C TYR A 176 -0.40 -5.68 21.32
N LYS A 177 -0.15 -5.35 22.57
CA LYS A 177 -1.06 -5.65 23.69
C LYS A 177 -2.06 -4.54 24.00
N GLY A 178 -2.22 -3.54 23.14
CA GLY A 178 -3.03 -2.37 23.45
C GLY A 178 -2.44 -1.49 24.57
N PRO A 179 -2.98 -0.30 24.79
CA PRO A 179 -2.63 0.50 25.97
C PRO A 179 -3.01 -0.28 27.23
N LYS A 180 -2.11 -0.35 28.20
CA LYS A 180 -2.44 -0.86 29.53
C LYS A 180 -3.47 0.11 30.12
N LYS A 181 -4.68 -0.39 30.39
CA LYS A 181 -5.68 0.32 31.17
C LYS A 181 -5.17 0.55 32.56
#